data_516b4ea26c95d93d3aebea6259f92912
#
_entry.id   516b4ea26c95d93d3aebea6259f92912
#
_cell.length_a   1.000
_cell.length_b   1.000
_cell.length_c   1.000
_cell.angle_alpha   90.00
_cell.angle_beta   90.00
_cell.angle_gamma   90.00
#
_symmetry.space_group_name_H-M   'P 1'
#
loop_
_entity.id
_entity.type
_entity.pdbx_description
1 polymer ?
#
loop_
_entity_poly.entity_id
_entity_poly.type
_entity_poly.pdbx_seq_one_letter_code
_entity_poly.pdbx_strand_id
1 'polypeptide(L)'
;MRPVNYAPECPGRGWTLVTLPTARFAVVNAQGRVFMNPVDCPFKAMDRVLGEIPKDVPVFVDFHAEATSEKITMGYYLDGRVTAVVGTHTHVQTSDALVLPKGTAYLTDLGMTGPYVSSIGRDLKPVTRKFVTGMPSRFEVADGPCVLEGALIEFDPSTKMASAIETVRIREAIHA
;
A
#
# COMPACT_ATOMS: atom_id res chain seq x y z
N MET A 1 2.48 -12.01 -4.05
CA MET A 1 2.37 -12.11 -2.57
C MET A 1 0.90 -12.18 -2.20
N ARG A 2 0.55 -12.62 -0.99
CA ARG A 2 -0.78 -12.51 -0.37
C ARG A 2 -0.67 -11.72 0.94
N PRO A 3 -1.76 -11.20 1.51
CA PRO A 3 -1.69 -10.61 2.85
C PRO A 3 -1.25 -11.64 3.92
N VAL A 4 -0.41 -11.20 4.87
CA VAL A 4 0.11 -12.05 5.96
C VAL A 4 -0.98 -12.57 6.89
N ASN A 5 -2.13 -11.89 6.91
CA ASN A 5 -3.30 -12.21 7.74
C ASN A 5 -4.41 -12.96 7.00
N TYR A 6 -4.11 -13.52 5.83
CA TYR A 6 -4.98 -14.50 5.15
C TYR A 6 -4.79 -15.89 5.78
N ALA A 7 -5.78 -16.74 5.58
CA ALA A 7 -5.73 -18.14 6.02
C ALA A 7 -4.48 -18.85 5.47
N PRO A 8 -3.84 -19.74 6.27
CA PRO A 8 -2.61 -20.43 5.87
C PRO A 8 -2.73 -21.21 4.56
N GLU A 9 -3.93 -21.72 4.26
CA GLU A 9 -4.26 -22.52 3.07
C GLU A 9 -4.26 -21.70 1.78
N CYS A 10 -4.34 -20.36 1.88
CA CYS A 10 -4.29 -19.51 0.70
C CYS A 10 -2.92 -19.59 0.03
N PRO A 11 -2.86 -19.70 -1.31
CA PRO A 11 -1.60 -19.81 -2.03
C PRO A 11 -0.77 -18.54 -1.92
N GLY A 12 0.55 -18.68 -1.97
CA GLY A 12 1.50 -17.58 -1.90
C GLY A 12 2.06 -17.34 -0.50
N ARG A 13 2.84 -16.27 -0.36
CA ARG A 13 3.51 -15.89 0.90
C ARG A 13 3.15 -14.46 1.28
N GLY A 14 3.10 -14.17 2.57
CA GLY A 14 2.71 -12.84 3.08
C GLY A 14 3.86 -11.83 3.12
N TRP A 15 5.10 -12.30 3.07
CA TRP A 15 6.28 -11.46 2.96
C TRP A 15 7.34 -12.11 2.07
N THR A 16 8.27 -11.31 1.58
CA THR A 16 9.39 -11.78 0.77
C THR A 16 10.64 -10.97 1.05
N LEU A 17 11.79 -11.63 0.95
CA LEU A 17 13.08 -11.00 0.97
C LEU A 17 13.49 -10.67 -0.47
N VAL A 18 13.73 -9.40 -0.73
CA VAL A 18 14.28 -8.91 -2.00
C VAL A 18 15.78 -8.77 -1.81
N THR A 19 16.56 -9.39 -2.69
CA THR A 19 18.01 -9.30 -2.68
C THR A 19 18.48 -8.73 -4.01
N LEU A 20 19.12 -7.58 -3.94
CA LEU A 20 19.76 -6.89 -5.06
C LEU A 20 21.28 -6.96 -4.87
N PRO A 21 22.11 -6.67 -5.89
CA PRO A 21 23.56 -6.65 -5.75
C PRO A 21 24.08 -5.74 -4.62
N THR A 22 23.38 -4.65 -4.33
CA THR A 22 23.80 -3.60 -3.37
C THR A 22 22.87 -3.45 -2.19
N ALA A 23 21.74 -4.16 -2.15
CA ALA A 23 20.74 -3.99 -1.09
C ALA A 23 19.96 -5.27 -0.83
N ARG A 24 19.47 -5.41 0.40
CA ARG A 24 18.60 -6.50 0.83
C ARG A 24 17.53 -5.94 1.75
N PHE A 25 16.26 -6.22 1.48
CA PHE A 25 15.12 -5.72 2.26
C PHE A 25 13.93 -6.68 2.21
N ALA A 26 13.06 -6.59 3.20
CA ALA A 26 11.82 -7.35 3.23
C ALA A 26 10.63 -6.49 2.78
N VAL A 27 9.73 -7.09 2.02
CA VAL A 27 8.42 -6.52 1.69
C VAL A 27 7.34 -7.39 2.31
N VAL A 28 6.42 -6.77 3.03
CA VAL A 28 5.28 -7.41 3.71
C VAL A 28 4.00 -6.82 3.15
N ASN A 29 3.02 -7.66 2.82
CA ASN A 29 1.67 -7.19 2.53
C ASN A 29 0.73 -7.60 3.66
N ALA A 30 -0.13 -6.70 4.13
CA ALA A 30 -1.17 -6.95 5.12
C ALA A 30 -2.50 -6.31 4.67
N GLN A 31 -3.64 -6.91 5.06
CA GLN A 31 -4.96 -6.37 4.74
C GLN A 31 -5.68 -5.89 6.00
N GLY A 32 -6.30 -4.70 5.90
CA GLY A 32 -7.21 -4.18 6.91
C GLY A 32 -8.53 -4.95 7.01
N ARG A 33 -9.33 -4.64 8.02
CA ARG A 33 -10.62 -5.32 8.28
C ARG A 33 -11.80 -4.38 8.25
N VAL A 34 -11.58 -3.07 8.48
CA VAL A 34 -12.67 -2.10 8.54
C VAL A 34 -13.19 -1.84 7.12
N PHE A 35 -14.46 -2.16 6.89
CA PHE A 35 -15.13 -2.14 5.58
C PHE A 35 -14.52 -3.05 4.51
N MET A 36 -13.78 -4.07 4.93
CA MET A 36 -13.12 -5.05 4.07
C MET A 36 -13.63 -6.47 4.36
N ASN A 37 -13.25 -7.44 3.53
CA ASN A 37 -13.52 -8.84 3.80
C ASN A 37 -12.89 -9.28 5.13
N PRO A 38 -13.57 -10.12 5.92
CA PRO A 38 -13.04 -10.60 7.20
C PRO A 38 -11.77 -11.42 7.00
N VAL A 39 -10.74 -11.03 7.73
CA VAL A 39 -9.42 -11.70 7.79
C VAL A 39 -8.91 -11.67 9.24
N ASP A 40 -7.81 -12.36 9.52
CA ASP A 40 -7.17 -12.29 10.83
C ASP A 40 -6.70 -10.85 11.17
N CYS A 41 -6.46 -10.60 12.45
CA CYS A 41 -6.02 -9.30 12.92
C CYS A 41 -4.68 -8.89 12.28
N PRO A 42 -4.63 -7.81 11.47
CA PRO A 42 -3.41 -7.40 10.80
C PRO A 42 -2.31 -6.98 11.78
N PHE A 43 -2.64 -6.37 12.90
CA PHE A 43 -1.67 -5.96 13.93
C PHE A 43 -0.95 -7.16 14.55
N LYS A 44 -1.71 -8.19 14.97
CA LYS A 44 -1.14 -9.45 15.49
C LYS A 44 -0.35 -10.22 14.42
N ALA A 45 -0.81 -10.17 13.18
CA ALA A 45 -0.09 -10.79 12.06
C ALA A 45 1.26 -10.08 11.80
N MET A 46 1.29 -8.75 11.90
CA MET A 46 2.56 -7.99 11.81
C MET A 46 3.52 -8.33 12.95
N ASP A 47 3.05 -8.48 14.19
CA ASP A 47 3.92 -8.91 15.29
C ASP A 47 4.56 -10.26 15.03
N ARG A 48 3.78 -11.22 14.54
CA ARG A 48 4.27 -12.56 14.20
C ARG A 48 5.32 -12.50 13.09
N VAL A 49 4.99 -11.86 11.96
CA VAL A 49 5.87 -11.84 10.79
C VAL A 49 7.17 -11.07 11.04
N LEU A 50 7.14 -10.01 11.83
CA LEU A 50 8.34 -9.30 12.24
C LEU A 50 9.25 -10.15 13.15
N GLY A 51 8.71 -11.20 13.78
CA GLY A 51 9.49 -12.22 14.49
C GLY A 51 10.23 -13.18 13.55
N GLU A 52 9.73 -13.37 12.34
CA GLU A 52 10.29 -14.28 11.33
C GLU A 52 11.32 -13.60 10.42
N ILE A 53 11.17 -12.30 10.15
CA ILE A 53 12.07 -11.53 9.30
C ILE A 53 13.43 -11.32 9.97
N PRO A 54 14.55 -11.49 9.24
CA PRO A 54 15.88 -11.21 9.76
C PRO A 54 15.99 -9.77 10.29
N LYS A 55 16.60 -9.59 11.47
CA LYS A 55 16.65 -8.29 12.16
C LYS A 55 17.56 -7.26 11.51
N ASP A 56 18.43 -7.70 10.60
CA ASP A 56 19.41 -6.89 9.88
C ASP A 56 18.87 -6.25 8.60
N VAL A 57 17.64 -6.55 8.19
CA VAL A 57 17.07 -6.02 6.94
C VAL A 57 16.03 -4.92 7.18
N PRO A 58 16.00 -3.88 6.33
CA PRO A 58 14.89 -2.93 6.27
C PRO A 58 13.57 -3.63 5.90
N VAL A 59 12.45 -3.16 6.47
CA VAL A 59 11.12 -3.74 6.23
C VAL A 59 10.19 -2.68 5.68
N PHE A 60 9.58 -2.97 4.54
CA PHE A 60 8.57 -2.14 3.89
C PHE A 60 7.22 -2.86 3.94
N VAL A 61 6.20 -2.17 4.46
CA VAL A 61 4.85 -2.72 4.64
C VAL A 61 3.89 -2.05 3.67
N ASP A 62 3.28 -2.84 2.79
CA ASP A 62 2.10 -2.47 2.03
C ASP A 62 0.86 -2.84 2.84
N PHE A 63 0.14 -1.84 3.35
CA PHE A 63 -1.07 -2.04 4.13
C PHE A 63 -2.31 -1.73 3.29
N HIS A 64 -2.89 -2.78 2.72
CA HIS A 64 -4.06 -2.71 1.87
C HIS A 64 -5.35 -2.59 2.70
N ALA A 65 -5.85 -1.38 2.91
CA ALA A 65 -6.98 -1.10 3.80
C ALA A 65 -7.84 0.07 3.31
N GLU A 66 -9.16 -0.02 3.54
CA GLU A 66 -10.10 1.06 3.23
C GLU A 66 -10.01 2.19 4.25
N ALA A 67 -10.11 1.88 5.56
CA ALA A 67 -10.26 2.89 6.58
C ALA A 67 -8.96 3.65 6.88
N THR A 68 -8.97 4.96 6.67
CA THR A 68 -7.86 5.87 6.99
C THR A 68 -7.39 5.72 8.45
N SER A 69 -8.33 5.62 9.41
CA SER A 69 -7.99 5.43 10.82
C SER A 69 -7.24 4.13 11.10
N GLU A 70 -7.58 3.04 10.40
CA GLU A 70 -6.87 1.76 10.52
C GLU A 70 -5.45 1.87 9.94
N LYS A 71 -5.29 2.57 8.80
CA LYS A 71 -3.99 2.84 8.16
C LYS A 71 -3.09 3.67 9.07
N ILE A 72 -3.56 4.80 9.56
CA ILE A 72 -2.81 5.67 10.48
C ILE A 72 -2.40 4.89 11.74
N THR A 73 -3.33 4.14 12.32
CA THR A 73 -3.04 3.33 13.52
C THR A 73 -1.96 2.29 13.25
N MET A 74 -1.97 1.64 12.09
CA MET A 74 -0.91 0.68 11.69
C MET A 74 0.44 1.38 11.56
N GLY A 75 0.50 2.57 10.98
CA GLY A 75 1.73 3.37 10.90
C GLY A 75 2.34 3.61 12.28
N TYR A 76 1.56 4.16 13.21
CA TYR A 76 2.02 4.43 14.58
C TYR A 76 2.32 3.15 15.38
N TYR A 77 1.57 2.07 15.16
CA TYR A 77 1.81 0.77 15.80
C TYR A 77 3.16 0.17 15.41
N LEU A 78 3.60 0.41 14.18
CA LEU A 78 4.85 -0.09 13.64
C LEU A 78 6.00 0.93 13.70
N ASP A 79 5.75 2.14 14.22
CA ASP A 79 6.73 3.21 14.29
C ASP A 79 7.99 2.80 15.07
N GLY A 80 9.16 2.91 14.42
CA GLY A 80 10.46 2.46 14.92
C GLY A 80 10.70 0.95 14.82
N ARG A 81 9.76 0.19 14.22
CA ARG A 81 9.88 -1.27 14.04
C ARG A 81 10.08 -1.68 12.59
N VAL A 82 9.72 -0.80 11.65
CA VAL A 82 9.84 -1.00 10.21
C VAL A 82 10.33 0.28 9.55
N THR A 83 10.88 0.16 8.35
CA THR A 83 11.37 1.31 7.56
C THR A 83 10.21 2.17 7.04
N ALA A 84 9.15 1.53 6.54
CA ALA A 84 8.00 2.25 6.02
C ALA A 84 6.71 1.44 6.16
N VAL A 85 5.59 2.19 6.31
CA VAL A 85 4.22 1.71 6.16
C VAL A 85 3.53 2.59 5.12
N VAL A 86 3.17 2.01 3.98
CA VAL A 86 2.45 2.70 2.92
C VAL A 86 1.11 2.03 2.68
N GLY A 87 0.07 2.83 2.60
CA GLY A 87 -1.28 2.34 2.36
C GLY A 87 -1.58 2.19 0.88
N THR A 88 -2.50 1.26 0.58
CA THR A 88 -3.09 1.04 -0.74
C THR A 88 -4.60 0.80 -0.61
N HIS A 89 -5.33 0.67 -1.67
CA HIS A 89 -6.75 0.33 -1.81
C HIS A 89 -7.59 1.44 -2.44
N THR A 90 -7.47 2.69 -2.00
CA THR A 90 -8.39 3.76 -2.45
C THR A 90 -8.13 4.22 -3.87
N HIS A 91 -6.96 3.92 -4.42
CA HIS A 91 -6.49 4.35 -5.74
C HIS A 91 -6.31 5.88 -5.87
N VAL A 92 -6.33 6.61 -4.75
CA VAL A 92 -6.15 8.06 -4.71
C VAL A 92 -4.99 8.37 -3.79
N GLN A 93 -3.92 8.94 -4.35
CA GLN A 93 -2.74 9.32 -3.58
C GLN A 93 -3.08 10.39 -2.55
N THR A 94 -2.72 10.15 -1.29
CA THR A 94 -2.92 11.11 -0.20
C THR A 94 -1.72 12.06 -0.06
N SER A 95 -1.90 13.17 0.66
CA SER A 95 -0.91 14.24 0.83
C SER A 95 -0.22 14.22 2.20
N ASP A 96 -0.35 13.14 2.96
CA ASP A 96 0.08 13.01 4.35
C ASP A 96 1.42 12.25 4.52
N ALA A 97 2.28 12.27 3.49
CA ALA A 97 3.61 11.69 3.54
C ALA A 97 4.43 12.33 4.67
N LEU A 98 4.91 11.53 5.62
CA LEU A 98 5.73 12.00 6.74
C LEU A 98 6.63 10.89 7.29
N VAL A 99 7.70 11.29 7.98
CA VAL A 99 8.48 10.36 8.82
C VAL A 99 7.94 10.47 10.25
N LEU A 100 7.49 9.35 10.79
CA LEU A 100 6.94 9.24 12.15
C LEU A 100 8.04 9.46 13.21
N PRO A 101 7.67 9.78 14.48
CA PRO A 101 8.63 10.18 15.51
C PRO A 101 9.78 9.21 15.79
N LYS A 102 9.61 7.90 15.53
CA LYS A 102 10.66 6.88 15.72
C LYS A 102 11.34 6.46 14.41
N GLY A 103 11.08 7.18 13.29
CA GLY A 103 11.79 7.02 12.04
C GLY A 103 11.13 6.09 11.01
N THR A 104 9.88 5.70 11.17
CA THR A 104 9.14 4.98 10.13
C THR A 104 8.53 5.96 9.14
N ALA A 105 8.80 5.79 7.83
CA ALA A 105 8.09 6.54 6.79
C ALA A 105 6.63 6.09 6.70
N TYR A 106 5.71 7.04 6.55
CA TYR A 106 4.28 6.75 6.45
C TYR A 106 3.60 7.56 5.35
N LEU A 107 2.67 6.89 4.64
CA LEU A 107 1.73 7.50 3.71
C LEU A 107 0.41 6.72 3.73
N THR A 108 -0.71 7.42 3.87
CA THR A 108 -2.04 6.76 3.97
C THR A 108 -2.41 6.00 2.70
N ASP A 109 -2.16 6.53 1.50
CA ASP A 109 -2.39 5.79 0.25
C ASP A 109 -1.41 6.24 -0.85
N LEU A 110 -0.79 5.27 -1.49
CA LEU A 110 0.16 5.50 -2.59
C LEU A 110 -0.53 6.00 -3.87
N GLY A 111 -1.84 5.79 -4.00
CA GLY A 111 -2.57 6.00 -5.24
C GLY A 111 -2.58 4.77 -6.15
N MET A 112 -2.57 4.98 -7.45
CA MET A 112 -2.61 3.91 -8.44
C MET A 112 -1.64 4.13 -9.60
N THR A 113 -1.34 3.05 -10.30
CA THR A 113 -0.75 3.10 -11.64
C THR A 113 -1.79 2.63 -12.65
N GLY A 114 -2.28 3.54 -13.50
CA GLY A 114 -3.35 3.23 -14.45
C GLY A 114 -4.02 4.47 -15.04
N PRO A 115 -5.10 4.29 -15.81
CA PRO A 115 -5.79 5.39 -16.50
C PRO A 115 -6.43 6.36 -15.50
N TYR A 116 -6.05 7.63 -15.56
CA TYR A 116 -6.54 8.63 -14.59
C TYR A 116 -7.80 9.39 -15.04
N VAL A 117 -8.15 9.34 -16.35
CA VAL A 117 -9.46 9.81 -16.85
C VAL A 117 -10.48 8.69 -16.66
N SER A 118 -10.83 8.41 -15.42
CA SER A 118 -11.55 7.20 -15.04
C SER A 118 -12.21 7.35 -13.65
N SER A 119 -13.00 6.36 -13.26
CA SER A 119 -13.41 6.16 -11.87
C SER A 119 -12.45 5.18 -11.22
N ILE A 120 -11.38 5.69 -10.59
CA ILE A 120 -10.34 4.89 -9.94
C ILE A 120 -9.80 3.74 -10.81
N GLY A 121 -9.55 4.02 -12.11
CA GLY A 121 -9.07 3.05 -13.09
C GLY A 121 -10.16 2.33 -13.88
N ARG A 122 -11.45 2.55 -13.58
CA ARG A 122 -12.59 1.92 -14.27
C ARG A 122 -13.27 2.89 -15.22
N ASP A 123 -13.83 2.35 -16.34
CA ASP A 123 -14.63 3.13 -17.27
C ASP A 123 -15.77 3.84 -16.52
N LEU A 124 -15.88 5.16 -16.74
CA LEU A 124 -16.87 6.02 -16.09
C LEU A 124 -18.32 5.63 -16.40
N LYS A 125 -18.60 5.19 -17.62
CA LYS A 125 -19.96 4.94 -18.07
C LYS A 125 -20.66 3.81 -17.30
N PRO A 126 -20.09 2.59 -17.18
CA PRO A 126 -20.70 1.52 -16.39
C PRO A 126 -20.73 1.82 -14.89
N VAL A 127 -19.71 2.53 -14.36
CA VAL A 127 -19.66 2.94 -12.94
C VAL A 127 -20.79 3.94 -12.66
N THR A 128 -20.92 4.99 -13.47
CA THR A 128 -21.99 5.99 -13.33
C THR A 128 -23.37 5.34 -13.40
N ARG A 129 -23.58 4.43 -14.38
CA ARG A 129 -24.85 3.69 -14.49
C ARG A 129 -25.18 2.94 -13.18
N LYS A 130 -24.22 2.23 -12.60
CA LYS A 130 -24.42 1.51 -11.34
C LYS A 130 -24.82 2.45 -10.20
N PHE A 131 -24.14 3.58 -10.04
CA PHE A 131 -24.44 4.52 -8.97
C PHE A 131 -25.81 5.21 -9.13
N VAL A 132 -26.17 5.56 -10.37
CA VAL A 132 -27.46 6.22 -10.66
C VAL A 132 -28.65 5.27 -10.52
N THR A 133 -28.50 4.01 -10.95
CA THR A 133 -29.61 3.06 -11.06
C THR A 133 -29.66 2.00 -9.95
N GLY A 134 -28.57 1.79 -9.21
CA GLY A 134 -28.42 0.66 -8.29
C GLY A 134 -28.28 -0.70 -8.98
N MET A 135 -28.36 -0.76 -10.32
CA MET A 135 -28.33 -2.01 -11.06
C MET A 135 -26.90 -2.57 -11.17
N PRO A 136 -26.71 -3.89 -11.12
CA PRO A 136 -25.41 -4.51 -11.38
C PRO A 136 -24.85 -4.08 -12.73
N SER A 137 -23.56 -3.79 -12.77
CA SER A 137 -22.83 -3.43 -13.98
C SER A 137 -21.45 -4.07 -13.96
N ARG A 138 -21.03 -4.65 -15.09
CA ARG A 138 -19.66 -5.13 -15.24
C ARG A 138 -18.75 -3.93 -15.42
N PHE A 139 -17.68 -3.89 -14.63
CA PHE A 139 -16.66 -2.85 -14.73
C PHE A 139 -15.50 -3.35 -15.58
N GLU A 140 -15.05 -2.50 -16.49
CA GLU A 140 -13.87 -2.70 -17.31
C GLU A 140 -12.82 -1.67 -16.94
N VAL A 141 -11.55 -1.96 -17.23
CA VAL A 141 -10.48 -0.96 -17.08
C VAL A 141 -10.73 0.13 -18.12
N ALA A 142 -10.58 1.39 -17.71
CA ALA A 142 -10.72 2.51 -18.62
C ALA A 142 -9.55 2.55 -19.61
N ASP A 143 -9.85 3.04 -20.83
CA ASP A 143 -8.81 3.43 -21.79
C ASP A 143 -8.34 4.85 -21.53
N GLY A 144 -7.16 5.21 -22.08
CA GLY A 144 -6.66 6.58 -22.06
C GLY A 144 -5.35 6.76 -21.30
N PRO A 145 -4.95 8.03 -21.09
CA PRO A 145 -3.65 8.36 -20.51
C PRO A 145 -3.53 7.88 -19.07
N CYS A 146 -2.35 7.34 -18.74
CA CYS A 146 -2.06 6.75 -17.45
C CYS A 146 -1.35 7.72 -16.50
N VAL A 147 -1.51 7.49 -15.21
CA VAL A 147 -0.71 8.06 -14.14
C VAL A 147 0.10 6.94 -13.49
N LEU A 148 1.32 7.24 -13.08
CA LEU A 148 2.10 6.46 -12.14
C LEU A 148 2.13 7.23 -10.83
N GLU A 149 1.60 6.65 -9.76
CA GLU A 149 1.65 7.18 -8.41
C GLU A 149 2.43 6.23 -7.49
N GLY A 150 3.15 6.79 -6.53
CA GLY A 150 3.98 6.04 -5.60
C GLY A 150 4.67 6.95 -4.60
N ALA A 151 5.69 6.45 -3.93
CA ALA A 151 6.54 7.22 -3.02
C ALA A 151 8.01 6.85 -3.18
N LEU A 152 8.88 7.84 -3.04
CA LEU A 152 10.33 7.69 -2.86
C LEU A 152 10.63 7.76 -1.37
N ILE A 153 11.32 6.76 -0.83
CA ILE A 153 11.67 6.66 0.59
C ILE A 153 13.18 6.59 0.71
N GLU A 154 13.76 7.56 1.40
CA GLU A 154 15.16 7.54 1.79
C GLU A 154 15.29 6.98 3.21
N PHE A 155 16.27 6.11 3.44
CA PHE A 155 16.51 5.50 4.74
C PHE A 155 17.99 5.23 4.99
N ASP A 156 18.39 5.22 6.24
CA ASP A 156 19.74 4.83 6.67
C ASP A 156 19.84 3.30 6.78
N PRO A 157 20.71 2.65 5.98
CA PRO A 157 20.89 1.20 6.04
C PRO A 157 21.36 0.67 7.41
N SER A 158 22.04 1.48 8.20
CA SER A 158 22.56 1.06 9.51
C SER A 158 21.48 1.02 10.59
N THR A 159 20.61 2.01 10.63
CA THR A 159 19.46 2.09 11.53
C THR A 159 18.21 1.44 10.95
N LYS A 160 18.11 1.34 9.63
CA LYS A 160 16.96 0.91 8.83
C LYS A 160 15.76 1.86 8.94
N MET A 161 15.95 3.04 9.54
CA MET A 161 14.91 4.05 9.69
C MET A 161 14.93 5.03 8.52
N ALA A 162 13.73 5.49 8.15
CA ALA A 162 13.59 6.47 7.09
C ALA A 162 14.06 7.85 7.54
N SER A 163 14.68 8.58 6.62
CA SER A 163 15.06 9.98 6.76
C SER A 163 14.13 10.92 5.98
N ALA A 164 13.54 10.44 4.88
CA ALA A 164 12.58 11.20 4.07
C ALA A 164 11.57 10.28 3.38
N ILE A 165 10.42 10.84 3.04
CA ILE A 165 9.43 10.26 2.13
C ILE A 165 8.83 11.36 1.28
N GLU A 166 8.78 11.14 -0.03
CA GLU A 166 8.18 12.05 -1.00
C GLU A 166 7.20 11.29 -1.90
N THR A 167 6.06 11.91 -2.21
CA THR A 167 5.11 11.34 -3.17
C THR A 167 5.61 11.53 -4.59
N VAL A 168 5.46 10.50 -5.40
CA VAL A 168 5.76 10.53 -6.84
C VAL A 168 4.46 10.48 -7.61
N ARG A 169 4.27 11.41 -8.56
CA ARG A 169 3.14 11.40 -9.49
C ARG A 169 3.60 11.82 -10.88
N ILE A 170 3.56 10.89 -11.82
CA ILE A 170 3.93 11.12 -13.22
C ILE A 170 2.70 10.81 -14.08
N ARG A 171 2.28 11.76 -14.92
CA ARG A 171 1.13 11.63 -15.83
C ARG A 171 1.56 11.65 -17.28
N GLU A 172 0.96 10.76 -18.06
CA GLU A 172 1.02 10.89 -19.51
C GLU A 172 0.29 12.16 -19.98
N ALA A 173 0.80 12.78 -21.02
CA ALA A 173 0.14 13.93 -21.62
C ALA A 173 -1.16 13.52 -22.33
N ILE A 174 -2.20 14.33 -22.17
CA ILE A 174 -3.41 14.20 -23.00
C ILE A 174 -3.07 14.84 -24.34
N HIS A 175 -2.90 14.02 -25.37
CA HIS A 175 -2.82 14.53 -26.74
C HIS A 175 -4.26 14.81 -27.20
N ALA A 176 -4.54 16.11 -27.44
CA ALA A 176 -5.80 16.59 -27.98
C ALA A 176 -5.98 16.20 -29.45
#